data_349d6a267308ae3c0bccc68dc6218b5e
#
_entry.id   349d6a267308ae3c0bccc68dc6218b5e
#
_cell.length_a   1.000
_cell.length_b   1.000
_cell.length_c   1.000
_cell.angle_alpha   90.00
_cell.angle_beta   90.00
_cell.angle_gamma   90.00
#
_symmetry.space_group_name_H-M   'P 1'
#
loop_
_entity.id
_entity.type
_entity.pdbx_description
1 polymer ?
#
loop_
_entity_poly.entity_id
_entity_poly.type
_entity_poly.pdbx_seq_one_letter_code
_entity_poly.pdbx_strand_id
1 'polypeptide(L)'
;MAINQKPVFQQPQAAAVTVDLPPNDVTRYTADRRFFGQPLGLATLFFTEMWERFSFYGIRPLLILFMTAALAKGGFGFDRATASSIVGIYASSVYLSSLPGGWIADRWLGLQRSVWYGGIFIALGHLSIGLSAFFARSAFFVGLVLIVIGTGLLKPNISAIVGDLYPEGGARRDAGFSIYYTGINLGAFLAPLVTGFLGERVDWHWGFASAGFGMLFGLITFRLMAPRTLGPIGLRPNGTLEEQGRVRSISLVLLGLVVLVTVLSIVGVIRIDAVRVAENFAVIILSLALLYFGYLFFFAGLTGDEKKRVLVIIVLFAFATIFWSAFEQAPTSLNLFARDFTDRHVFGWEMPTTWLQAFNSIFVILLAPVFGILWLSLGKRNRNPSSPAKFAFGLVCAGLGFLIMVRAANLVIVGGAATRVSCWWLIMSYLFQTFGELTLSPVGLSSMTKLAPRKFVGQMMGIWFMASALGNLIAGIVGGNVDPNKLGQMPLLFQRTAMSLFIAAVVCAALVIPIRRMLANSEAAEARSA
;
A
#
# COMPACT_ATOMS: atom_id res chain seq x y z
N MET A 1 -39.82 -3.38 -62.79
CA MET A 1 -38.71 -3.51 -61.83
C MET A 1 -39.08 -2.71 -60.58
N ALA A 2 -39.56 -3.40 -59.55
CA ALA A 2 -39.98 -2.78 -58.31
C ALA A 2 -38.89 -3.00 -57.29
N ILE A 3 -38.32 -1.92 -56.76
CA ILE A 3 -37.29 -1.93 -55.76
C ILE A 3 -37.98 -2.01 -54.38
N ASN A 4 -37.75 -3.11 -53.69
CA ASN A 4 -38.28 -3.46 -52.38
C ASN A 4 -37.53 -2.66 -51.30
N GLN A 5 -38.15 -1.63 -50.71
CA GLN A 5 -37.62 -0.92 -49.54
C GLN A 5 -38.01 -1.69 -48.29
N LYS A 6 -37.00 -2.15 -47.53
CA LYS A 6 -37.16 -2.73 -46.18
C LYS A 6 -37.57 -1.63 -45.20
N PRO A 7 -38.48 -1.89 -44.25
CA PRO A 7 -38.85 -0.91 -43.23
C PRO A 7 -37.73 -0.67 -42.22
N VAL A 8 -37.43 0.60 -42.00
CA VAL A 8 -36.54 1.08 -40.92
C VAL A 8 -37.25 0.85 -39.61
N PHE A 9 -36.72 -0.06 -38.79
CA PHE A 9 -37.15 -0.23 -37.39
C PHE A 9 -36.77 1.04 -36.59
N GLN A 10 -37.74 1.88 -36.28
CA GLN A 10 -37.62 2.91 -35.25
C GLN A 10 -37.58 2.19 -33.90
N GLN A 11 -36.44 2.31 -33.18
CA GLN A 11 -36.38 1.94 -31.78
C GLN A 11 -37.28 2.89 -30.97
N PRO A 12 -38.17 2.36 -30.10
CA PRO A 12 -38.94 3.23 -29.22
C PRO A 12 -37.98 3.95 -28.23
N GLN A 13 -38.04 5.28 -28.24
CA GLN A 13 -37.44 6.08 -27.16
C GLN A 13 -38.11 5.65 -25.85
N ALA A 14 -37.33 4.98 -24.99
CA ALA A 14 -37.76 4.68 -23.63
C ALA A 14 -37.97 6.00 -22.88
N ALA A 15 -39.21 6.36 -22.66
CA ALA A 15 -39.58 7.40 -21.71
C ALA A 15 -38.97 7.05 -20.37
N ALA A 16 -38.19 7.94 -19.77
CA ALA A 16 -37.63 7.79 -18.46
C ALA A 16 -38.80 7.77 -17.44
N VAL A 17 -39.26 6.57 -17.10
CA VAL A 17 -40.15 6.36 -15.97
C VAL A 17 -39.35 6.67 -14.72
N THR A 18 -39.58 7.80 -14.09
CA THR A 18 -39.12 8.10 -12.74
C THR A 18 -39.91 7.23 -11.77
N VAL A 19 -39.44 6.02 -11.53
CA VAL A 19 -39.95 5.17 -10.45
C VAL A 19 -39.43 5.79 -9.15
N ASP A 20 -40.32 6.24 -8.27
CA ASP A 20 -39.99 6.60 -6.89
C ASP A 20 -39.54 5.33 -6.14
N LEU A 21 -38.23 5.12 -6.10
CA LEU A 21 -37.61 3.98 -5.44
C LEU A 21 -37.61 4.19 -3.93
N PRO A 22 -37.82 3.15 -3.11
CA PRO A 22 -37.84 3.30 -1.66
C PRO A 22 -36.50 3.88 -1.14
N PRO A 23 -36.50 4.58 0.00
CA PRO A 23 -35.33 5.35 0.50
C PRO A 23 -34.04 4.55 0.73
N ASN A 24 -34.11 3.22 0.69
CA ASN A 24 -32.98 2.29 0.85
C ASN A 24 -32.54 1.62 -0.47
N ASP A 25 -33.11 2.02 -1.60
CA ASP A 25 -32.74 1.42 -2.88
C ASP A 25 -31.38 1.94 -3.35
N VAL A 26 -30.39 1.05 -3.34
CA VAL A 26 -29.04 1.33 -3.82
C VAL A 26 -28.92 1.33 -5.35
N THR A 27 -29.94 0.83 -6.06
CA THR A 27 -29.94 0.63 -7.53
C THR A 27 -29.67 1.95 -8.26
N ARG A 28 -30.21 3.07 -7.77
CA ARG A 28 -29.96 4.40 -8.33
C ARG A 28 -28.46 4.74 -8.39
N TYR A 29 -27.69 4.29 -7.41
CA TYR A 29 -26.26 4.61 -7.28
C TYR A 29 -25.38 3.60 -8.01
N THR A 30 -25.75 2.32 -7.98
CA THR A 30 -24.97 1.23 -8.60
C THR A 30 -25.21 1.13 -10.11
N ALA A 31 -26.43 1.45 -10.61
CA ALA A 31 -26.76 1.46 -12.03
C ALA A 31 -26.27 2.73 -12.78
N ASP A 32 -25.82 3.75 -12.07
CA ASP A 32 -25.28 4.98 -12.66
C ASP A 32 -24.07 4.70 -13.56
N ARG A 33 -23.92 5.45 -14.68
CA ARG A 33 -22.86 5.27 -15.69
C ARG A 33 -22.18 6.58 -16.08
N ARG A 34 -22.32 7.64 -15.29
CA ARG A 34 -21.87 9.00 -15.65
C ARG A 34 -20.36 9.20 -15.58
N PHE A 35 -19.60 8.32 -14.92
CA PHE A 35 -18.14 8.42 -14.80
C PHE A 35 -17.46 7.36 -15.66
N PHE A 36 -17.16 7.65 -16.92
CA PHE A 36 -16.55 6.70 -17.88
C PHE A 36 -17.29 5.35 -17.96
N GLY A 37 -18.63 5.38 -17.97
CA GLY A 37 -19.45 4.18 -17.95
C GLY A 37 -19.58 3.50 -16.57
N GLN A 38 -19.02 4.11 -15.52
CA GLN A 38 -19.04 3.65 -14.15
C GLN A 38 -19.95 4.54 -13.27
N PRO A 39 -20.33 4.06 -12.06
CA PRO A 39 -21.09 4.87 -11.11
C PRO A 39 -20.35 6.17 -10.74
N LEU A 40 -21.08 7.28 -10.61
CA LEU A 40 -20.48 8.54 -10.17
C LEU A 40 -19.90 8.44 -8.75
N GLY A 41 -20.38 7.50 -7.92
CA GLY A 41 -19.77 7.15 -6.64
C GLY A 41 -18.30 6.76 -6.78
N LEU A 42 -17.91 6.12 -7.88
CA LEU A 42 -16.51 5.81 -8.15
C LEU A 42 -15.66 7.07 -8.30
N ALA A 43 -16.17 8.15 -8.92
CA ALA A 43 -15.43 9.41 -9.00
C ALA A 43 -15.16 9.99 -7.60
N THR A 44 -16.16 9.96 -6.72
CA THR A 44 -16.00 10.40 -5.33
C THR A 44 -14.89 9.63 -4.63
N LEU A 45 -14.90 8.30 -4.75
CA LEU A 45 -13.90 7.44 -4.11
C LEU A 45 -12.53 7.57 -4.77
N PHE A 46 -12.48 7.71 -6.11
CA PHE A 46 -11.25 7.95 -6.88
C PHE A 46 -10.52 9.21 -6.39
N PHE A 47 -11.21 10.36 -6.33
CA PHE A 47 -10.57 11.61 -5.92
C PHE A 47 -10.23 11.61 -4.43
N THR A 48 -11.07 11.01 -3.58
CA THR A 48 -10.79 10.91 -2.15
C THR A 48 -9.54 10.06 -1.90
N GLU A 49 -9.44 8.89 -2.54
CA GLU A 49 -8.26 8.02 -2.43
C GLU A 49 -7.03 8.66 -3.08
N MET A 50 -7.17 9.29 -4.24
CA MET A 50 -6.06 10.00 -4.90
C MET A 50 -5.42 11.02 -3.95
N TRP A 51 -6.21 11.84 -3.26
CA TRP A 51 -5.72 12.83 -2.32
C TRP A 51 -5.17 12.21 -1.04
N GLU A 52 -5.76 11.12 -0.56
CA GLU A 52 -5.21 10.37 0.57
C GLU A 52 -3.87 9.74 0.19
N ARG A 53 -3.76 9.15 -0.99
CA ARG A 53 -2.48 8.61 -1.50
C ARG A 53 -1.44 9.71 -1.74
N PHE A 54 -1.86 10.87 -2.25
CA PHE A 54 -1.00 12.05 -2.30
C PHE A 54 -0.43 12.40 -0.91
N SER A 55 -1.27 12.42 0.10
CA SER A 55 -0.87 12.64 1.49
C SER A 55 0.15 11.59 1.97
N PHE A 56 -0.14 10.32 1.79
CA PHE A 56 0.69 9.22 2.26
C PHE A 56 2.06 9.13 1.56
N TYR A 57 2.06 9.14 0.21
CA TYR A 57 3.30 9.04 -0.56
C TYR A 57 4.11 10.34 -0.55
N GLY A 58 3.47 11.47 -0.25
CA GLY A 58 4.14 12.76 -0.14
C GLY A 58 5.06 12.86 1.08
N ILE A 59 4.61 12.37 2.24
CA ILE A 59 5.42 12.49 3.45
C ILE A 59 6.49 11.41 3.58
N ARG A 60 6.26 10.19 3.08
CA ARG A 60 7.17 9.06 3.30
C ARG A 60 8.64 9.36 2.91
N PRO A 61 8.93 9.86 1.70
CA PRO A 61 10.30 10.21 1.34
C PRO A 61 10.84 11.41 2.13
N LEU A 62 10.00 12.36 2.55
CA LEU A 62 10.43 13.50 3.34
C LEU A 62 10.81 13.10 4.77
N LEU A 63 10.18 12.08 5.36
CA LEU A 63 10.42 11.68 6.75
C LEU A 63 11.90 11.42 7.02
N ILE A 64 12.54 10.54 6.24
CA ILE A 64 13.94 10.20 6.48
C ILE A 64 14.87 11.37 6.20
N LEU A 65 14.60 12.15 5.15
CA LEU A 65 15.40 13.32 4.79
C LEU A 65 15.35 14.38 5.88
N PHE A 66 14.16 14.69 6.38
CA PHE A 66 13.94 15.64 7.47
C PHE A 66 14.58 15.17 8.78
N MET A 67 14.32 13.93 9.19
CA MET A 67 14.85 13.42 10.46
C MET A 67 16.36 13.33 10.48
N THR A 68 17.01 13.07 9.34
CA THR A 68 18.47 13.00 9.22
C THR A 68 19.11 14.33 8.85
N ALA A 69 18.35 15.36 8.47
CA ALA A 69 18.89 16.68 8.21
C ALA A 69 19.43 17.31 9.51
N ALA A 70 20.54 18.05 9.40
CA ALA A 70 21.15 18.71 10.53
C ALA A 70 20.19 19.74 11.17
N LEU A 71 20.33 19.97 12.47
CA LEU A 71 19.54 20.95 13.24
C LEU A 71 19.61 22.35 12.59
N ALA A 72 20.79 22.75 12.12
CA ALA A 72 20.99 24.02 11.43
C ALA A 72 20.22 24.15 10.10
N LYS A 73 19.74 23.01 9.55
CA LYS A 73 18.90 22.94 8.35
C LYS A 73 17.43 22.66 8.68
N GLY A 74 17.03 22.90 9.93
CA GLY A 74 15.66 22.70 10.38
C GLY A 74 15.25 21.25 10.59
N GLY A 75 16.17 20.27 10.46
CA GLY A 75 15.90 18.84 10.70
C GLY A 75 16.07 18.43 12.15
N PHE A 76 15.95 17.13 12.43
CA PHE A 76 16.11 16.59 13.79
C PHE A 76 17.54 16.13 14.12
N GLY A 77 18.43 15.97 13.15
CA GLY A 77 19.79 15.49 13.35
C GLY A 77 19.87 14.06 13.86
N PHE A 78 18.86 13.23 13.61
CA PHE A 78 18.88 11.82 14.00
C PHE A 78 19.91 11.04 13.18
N ASP A 79 20.50 10.04 13.78
CA ASP A 79 21.27 9.05 13.05
C ASP A 79 20.36 8.28 12.07
N ARG A 80 20.98 7.70 11.04
CA ARG A 80 20.26 7.08 9.93
C ARG A 80 19.51 5.81 10.35
N ALA A 81 20.06 5.06 11.30
CA ALA A 81 19.41 3.84 11.78
C ALA A 81 18.12 4.18 12.56
N THR A 82 18.19 5.16 13.45
CA THR A 82 17.02 5.67 14.18
C THR A 82 15.96 6.22 13.22
N ALA A 83 16.33 7.10 12.27
CA ALA A 83 15.39 7.69 11.32
C ALA A 83 14.75 6.64 10.41
N SER A 84 15.53 5.70 9.89
CA SER A 84 15.05 4.62 9.03
C SER A 84 14.10 3.68 9.78
N SER A 85 14.43 3.33 11.03
CA SER A 85 13.56 2.51 11.90
C SER A 85 12.23 3.19 12.17
N ILE A 86 12.20 4.51 12.42
CA ILE A 86 10.95 5.28 12.60
C ILE A 86 10.10 5.21 11.33
N VAL A 87 10.69 5.36 10.13
CA VAL A 87 9.97 5.23 8.86
C VAL A 87 9.39 3.82 8.71
N GLY A 88 10.16 2.79 9.04
CA GLY A 88 9.70 1.40 9.02
C GLY A 88 8.55 1.12 9.99
N ILE A 89 8.64 1.59 11.24
CA ILE A 89 7.57 1.48 12.25
C ILE A 89 6.31 2.19 11.76
N TYR A 90 6.44 3.43 11.28
CA TYR A 90 5.33 4.21 10.76
C TYR A 90 4.62 3.48 9.63
N ALA A 91 5.35 3.08 8.58
CA ALA A 91 4.77 2.42 7.42
C ALA A 91 4.14 1.05 7.78
N SER A 92 4.81 0.25 8.62
CA SER A 92 4.26 -1.01 9.12
C SER A 92 2.97 -0.80 9.91
N SER A 93 2.95 0.19 10.80
CA SER A 93 1.77 0.52 11.62
C SER A 93 0.57 0.94 10.77
N VAL A 94 0.79 1.65 9.65
CA VAL A 94 -0.26 2.00 8.68
C VAL A 94 -0.92 0.75 8.08
N TYR A 95 -0.14 -0.27 7.72
CA TYR A 95 -0.72 -1.53 7.20
C TYR A 95 -1.46 -2.32 8.28
N LEU A 96 -0.89 -2.42 9.49
CA LEU A 96 -1.50 -3.17 10.59
C LEU A 96 -2.77 -2.49 11.13
N SER A 97 -2.80 -1.16 11.19
CA SER A 97 -3.98 -0.41 11.66
C SER A 97 -5.19 -0.59 10.76
N SER A 98 -4.99 -1.01 9.50
CA SER A 98 -6.08 -1.33 8.58
C SER A 98 -6.93 -2.52 9.04
N LEU A 99 -6.37 -3.45 9.81
CA LEU A 99 -7.10 -4.61 10.33
C LEU A 99 -8.16 -4.21 11.37
N PRO A 100 -7.79 -3.54 12.50
CA PRO A 100 -8.80 -3.05 13.43
C PRO A 100 -9.69 -1.97 12.80
N GLY A 101 -9.18 -1.15 11.86
CA GLY A 101 -9.95 -0.11 11.19
C GLY A 101 -11.12 -0.66 10.36
N GLY A 102 -10.91 -1.74 9.61
CA GLY A 102 -11.97 -2.45 8.90
C GLY A 102 -12.99 -3.05 9.86
N TRP A 103 -12.53 -3.73 10.92
CA TRP A 103 -13.42 -4.31 11.94
C TRP A 103 -14.29 -3.25 12.66
N ILE A 104 -13.71 -2.09 12.99
CA ILE A 104 -14.42 -0.96 13.58
C ILE A 104 -15.50 -0.44 12.64
N ALA A 105 -15.19 -0.34 11.35
CA ALA A 105 -16.14 0.12 10.35
C ALA A 105 -17.30 -0.86 10.17
N ASP A 106 -16.99 -2.13 10.02
CA ASP A 106 -18.01 -3.17 9.79
C ASP A 106 -18.98 -3.32 10.95
N ARG A 107 -18.48 -3.21 12.19
CA ARG A 107 -19.26 -3.54 13.38
C ARG A 107 -19.83 -2.34 14.14
N TRP A 108 -19.26 -1.14 13.97
CA TRP A 108 -19.65 0.02 14.77
C TRP A 108 -19.94 1.30 13.97
N LEU A 109 -19.00 1.78 13.13
CA LEU A 109 -19.12 3.10 12.51
C LEU A 109 -19.90 3.10 11.19
N GLY A 110 -19.80 2.04 10.40
CA GLY A 110 -20.10 2.00 8.98
C GLY A 110 -18.93 2.52 8.13
N LEU A 111 -18.87 2.09 6.87
CA LEU A 111 -17.73 2.36 5.98
C LEU A 111 -17.55 3.85 5.71
N GLN A 112 -18.63 4.58 5.33
CA GLN A 112 -18.54 6.01 5.00
C GLN A 112 -18.08 6.86 6.19
N ARG A 113 -18.58 6.60 7.39
CA ARG A 113 -18.17 7.34 8.60
C ARG A 113 -16.71 7.04 8.93
N SER A 114 -16.26 5.81 8.75
CA SER A 114 -14.86 5.42 8.97
C SER A 114 -13.93 6.14 7.99
N VAL A 115 -14.31 6.26 6.71
CA VAL A 115 -13.56 7.07 5.73
C VAL A 115 -13.50 8.53 6.15
N TRP A 116 -14.62 9.11 6.60
CA TRP A 116 -14.68 10.50 7.03
C TRP A 116 -13.83 10.79 8.26
N TYR A 117 -13.98 10.01 9.34
CA TYR A 117 -13.19 10.20 10.55
C TYR A 117 -11.70 9.87 10.31
N GLY A 118 -11.42 8.84 9.51
CA GLY A 118 -10.06 8.51 9.10
C GLY A 118 -9.37 9.69 8.40
N GLY A 119 -10.06 10.32 7.45
CA GLY A 119 -9.55 11.50 6.76
C GLY A 119 -9.30 12.69 7.70
N ILE A 120 -10.17 12.92 8.68
CA ILE A 120 -9.99 13.96 9.72
C ILE A 120 -8.71 13.67 10.52
N PHE A 121 -8.50 12.44 10.99
CA PHE A 121 -7.30 12.09 11.74
C PHE A 121 -6.03 12.28 10.90
N ILE A 122 -6.05 11.92 9.61
CA ILE A 122 -4.92 12.16 8.71
C ILE A 122 -4.66 13.67 8.57
N ALA A 123 -5.68 14.48 8.33
CA ALA A 123 -5.54 15.93 8.19
C ALA A 123 -4.99 16.58 9.46
N LEU A 124 -5.51 16.21 10.64
CA LEU A 124 -4.99 16.65 11.94
C LEU A 124 -3.56 16.20 12.18
N GLY A 125 -3.21 15.00 11.73
CA GLY A 125 -1.85 14.47 11.80
C GLY A 125 -0.86 15.31 10.98
N HIS A 126 -1.20 15.65 9.75
CA HIS A 126 -0.39 16.55 8.92
C HIS A 126 -0.30 17.97 9.50
N LEU A 127 -1.40 18.47 10.03
CA LEU A 127 -1.39 19.76 10.72
C LEU A 127 -0.43 19.72 11.92
N SER A 128 -0.49 18.67 12.73
CA SER A 128 0.43 18.48 13.87
C SER A 128 1.90 18.43 13.44
N ILE A 129 2.21 17.72 12.34
CA ILE A 129 3.57 17.69 11.77
C ILE A 129 3.96 19.08 11.25
N GLY A 130 3.09 19.75 10.49
CA GLY A 130 3.36 21.09 9.98
C GLY A 130 3.61 22.11 11.09
N LEU A 131 2.86 22.02 12.19
CA LEU A 131 3.01 22.89 13.35
C LEU A 131 4.18 22.53 14.27
N SER A 132 4.85 21.40 14.06
CA SER A 132 6.01 21.00 14.88
C SER A 132 7.19 21.98 14.79
N ALA A 133 7.22 22.85 13.77
CA ALA A 133 8.14 23.98 13.68
C ALA A 133 8.01 24.97 14.82
N PHE A 134 6.77 25.18 15.29
CA PHE A 134 6.44 26.20 16.30
C PHE A 134 6.26 25.61 17.69
N PHE A 135 6.01 24.30 17.76
CA PHE A 135 5.81 23.54 19.01
C PHE A 135 6.98 22.59 19.25
N ALA A 136 6.86 21.69 20.21
CA ALA A 136 7.88 20.71 20.52
C ALA A 136 7.97 19.61 19.42
N ARG A 137 9.13 18.93 19.33
CA ARG A 137 9.34 17.74 18.47
C ARG A 137 8.28 16.65 18.67
N SER A 138 7.67 16.60 19.86
CA SER A 138 6.57 15.68 20.17
C SER A 138 5.36 15.86 19.24
N ALA A 139 5.08 17.08 18.76
CA ALA A 139 3.98 17.33 17.81
C ALA A 139 4.17 16.57 16.49
N PHE A 140 5.42 16.39 16.03
CA PHE A 140 5.73 15.58 14.85
C PHE A 140 5.33 14.12 15.05
N PHE A 141 5.70 13.51 16.18
CA PHE A 141 5.37 12.12 16.48
C PHE A 141 3.87 11.90 16.74
N VAL A 142 3.22 12.83 17.44
CA VAL A 142 1.75 12.83 17.57
C VAL A 142 1.09 12.84 16.20
N GLY A 143 1.60 13.64 15.28
CA GLY A 143 1.11 13.68 13.90
C GLY A 143 1.23 12.33 13.19
N LEU A 144 2.36 11.63 13.31
CA LEU A 144 2.54 10.29 12.75
C LEU A 144 1.53 9.28 13.34
N VAL A 145 1.29 9.31 14.65
CA VAL A 145 0.30 8.45 15.32
C VAL A 145 -1.11 8.73 14.78
N LEU A 146 -1.49 10.01 14.64
CA LEU A 146 -2.80 10.39 14.09
C LEU A 146 -2.97 9.92 12.65
N ILE A 147 -1.94 10.02 11.80
CA ILE A 147 -1.98 9.53 10.42
C ILE A 147 -2.15 8.01 10.39
N VAL A 148 -1.44 7.26 11.25
CA VAL A 148 -1.59 5.80 11.35
C VAL A 148 -3.03 5.41 11.69
N ILE A 149 -3.63 6.03 12.72
CA ILE A 149 -5.02 5.78 13.11
C ILE A 149 -5.96 6.13 11.97
N GLY A 150 -5.75 7.29 11.35
CA GLY A 150 -6.60 7.79 10.29
C GLY A 150 -6.57 6.91 9.04
N THR A 151 -5.37 6.52 8.57
CA THR A 151 -5.21 5.64 7.42
C THR A 151 -5.78 4.26 7.69
N GLY A 152 -5.63 3.74 8.92
CA GLY A 152 -6.25 2.49 9.34
C GLY A 152 -7.78 2.50 9.19
N LEU A 153 -8.42 3.61 9.55
CA LEU A 153 -9.87 3.77 9.39
C LEU A 153 -10.29 4.04 7.93
N LEU A 154 -9.49 4.73 7.12
CA LEU A 154 -9.86 5.14 5.78
C LEU A 154 -9.61 4.04 4.75
N LYS A 155 -8.36 3.56 4.67
CA LYS A 155 -7.86 2.74 3.56
C LYS A 155 -8.64 1.44 3.29
N PRO A 156 -8.94 0.57 4.27
CA PRO A 156 -9.69 -0.66 4.01
C PRO A 156 -11.12 -0.35 3.59
N ASN A 157 -11.71 0.68 4.16
CA ASN A 157 -13.13 0.98 4.06
C ASN A 157 -13.50 1.69 2.75
N ILE A 158 -12.65 2.57 2.24
CA ILE A 158 -12.89 3.20 0.93
C ILE A 158 -12.86 2.15 -0.19
N SER A 159 -11.93 1.18 -0.13
CA SER A 159 -11.86 0.08 -1.08
C SER A 159 -13.07 -0.87 -0.98
N ALA A 160 -13.61 -1.07 0.22
CA ALA A 160 -14.83 -1.85 0.43
C ALA A 160 -16.04 -1.16 -0.24
N ILE A 161 -16.20 0.17 -0.06
CA ILE A 161 -17.27 0.94 -0.73
C ILE A 161 -17.15 0.82 -2.26
N VAL A 162 -15.92 0.83 -2.83
CA VAL A 162 -15.74 0.59 -4.27
C VAL A 162 -16.32 -0.76 -4.67
N GLY A 163 -16.10 -1.81 -3.86
CA GLY A 163 -16.69 -3.13 -4.09
C GLY A 163 -18.22 -3.11 -4.07
N ASP A 164 -18.81 -2.39 -3.12
CA ASP A 164 -20.27 -2.29 -2.93
C ASP A 164 -20.99 -1.51 -4.05
N LEU A 165 -20.24 -0.73 -4.86
CA LEU A 165 -20.79 -0.09 -6.07
C LEU A 165 -21.10 -1.09 -7.19
N TYR A 166 -20.66 -2.34 -7.11
CA TYR A 166 -20.78 -3.37 -8.14
C TYR A 166 -21.35 -4.67 -7.59
N PRO A 167 -22.61 -4.70 -7.15
CA PRO A 167 -23.23 -5.91 -6.61
C PRO A 167 -23.30 -7.04 -7.64
N GLU A 168 -23.34 -6.70 -8.95
CA GLU A 168 -23.32 -7.64 -10.05
C GLU A 168 -21.98 -8.35 -10.30
N GLY A 169 -20.89 -7.76 -9.78
CA GLY A 169 -19.54 -8.27 -10.05
C GLY A 169 -19.09 -8.10 -11.51
N GLY A 170 -18.24 -9.01 -11.98
CA GLY A 170 -17.87 -9.14 -13.39
C GLY A 170 -16.96 -8.03 -13.94
N ALA A 171 -16.91 -7.92 -15.28
CA ALA A 171 -15.98 -7.05 -15.99
C ALA A 171 -16.13 -5.56 -15.65
N ARG A 172 -17.35 -5.10 -15.31
CA ARG A 172 -17.60 -3.71 -14.94
C ARG A 172 -16.95 -3.39 -13.58
N ARG A 173 -17.02 -4.31 -12.62
CA ARG A 173 -16.32 -4.19 -11.35
C ARG A 173 -14.81 -4.12 -11.55
N ASP A 174 -14.25 -5.00 -12.38
CA ASP A 174 -12.82 -5.03 -12.67
C ASP A 174 -12.33 -3.73 -13.31
N ALA A 175 -13.11 -3.18 -14.26
CA ALA A 175 -12.86 -1.89 -14.88
C ALA A 175 -12.92 -0.74 -13.85
N GLY A 176 -13.91 -0.76 -12.93
CA GLY A 176 -14.04 0.21 -11.86
C GLY A 176 -12.84 0.19 -10.91
N PHE A 177 -12.39 -0.99 -10.49
CA PHE A 177 -11.18 -1.14 -9.68
C PHE A 177 -9.92 -0.68 -10.42
N SER A 178 -9.84 -0.88 -11.73
CA SER A 178 -8.71 -0.40 -12.54
C SER A 178 -8.65 1.13 -12.58
N ILE A 179 -9.80 1.80 -12.73
CA ILE A 179 -9.88 3.26 -12.65
C ILE A 179 -9.49 3.73 -11.24
N TYR A 180 -10.03 3.12 -10.20
CA TYR A 180 -9.70 3.43 -8.81
C TYR A 180 -8.19 3.30 -8.54
N TYR A 181 -7.56 2.23 -9.03
CA TYR A 181 -6.11 2.00 -8.92
C TYR A 181 -5.29 3.06 -9.66
N THR A 182 -5.80 3.57 -10.79
CA THR A 182 -5.17 4.70 -11.49
C THR A 182 -5.17 5.95 -10.61
N GLY A 183 -6.23 6.21 -9.85
CA GLY A 183 -6.28 7.31 -8.87
C GLY A 183 -5.21 7.19 -7.79
N ILE A 184 -5.00 5.98 -7.25
CA ILE A 184 -3.94 5.68 -6.28
C ILE A 184 -2.56 6.09 -6.85
N ASN A 185 -2.25 5.65 -8.06
CA ASN A 185 -0.95 5.91 -8.69
C ASN A 185 -0.78 7.37 -9.12
N LEU A 186 -1.86 8.03 -9.53
CA LEU A 186 -1.82 9.46 -9.83
C LEU A 186 -1.49 10.29 -8.58
N GLY A 187 -2.13 9.97 -7.45
CA GLY A 187 -1.80 10.57 -6.15
C GLY A 187 -0.34 10.32 -5.76
N ALA A 188 0.13 9.08 -5.88
CA ALA A 188 1.50 8.67 -5.58
C ALA A 188 2.54 9.32 -6.49
N PHE A 189 2.20 9.61 -7.75
CA PHE A 189 3.04 10.33 -8.70
C PHE A 189 3.16 11.82 -8.36
N LEU A 190 2.02 12.50 -8.15
CA LEU A 190 1.98 13.93 -7.89
C LEU A 190 2.59 14.29 -6.53
N ALA A 191 2.46 13.40 -5.56
CA ALA A 191 2.86 13.63 -4.18
C ALA A 191 4.33 14.05 -4.02
N PRO A 192 5.33 13.22 -4.38
CA PRO A 192 6.73 13.60 -4.19
C PRO A 192 7.14 14.82 -5.02
N LEU A 193 6.45 15.11 -6.13
CA LEU A 193 6.72 16.28 -6.94
C LEU A 193 6.39 17.57 -6.18
N VAL A 194 5.23 17.63 -5.55
CA VAL A 194 4.78 18.83 -4.82
C VAL A 194 5.42 18.91 -3.44
N THR A 195 5.26 17.83 -2.65
CA THR A 195 5.74 17.81 -1.27
C THR A 195 7.26 17.88 -1.20
N GLY A 196 7.94 17.21 -2.14
CA GLY A 196 9.38 17.21 -2.25
C GLY A 196 9.95 18.56 -2.66
N PHE A 197 9.35 19.22 -3.65
CA PHE A 197 9.75 20.56 -4.03
C PHE A 197 9.62 21.54 -2.85
N LEU A 198 8.45 21.54 -2.21
CA LEU A 198 8.22 22.43 -1.07
C LEU A 198 9.12 22.08 0.12
N GLY A 199 9.29 20.78 0.43
CA GLY A 199 10.09 20.33 1.56
C GLY A 199 11.59 20.53 1.40
N GLU A 200 12.15 20.24 0.23
CA GLU A 200 13.60 20.31 0.00
C GLU A 200 14.07 21.69 -0.48
N ARG A 201 13.19 22.51 -1.11
CA ARG A 201 13.57 23.80 -1.73
C ARG A 201 13.03 25.03 -1.02
N VAL A 202 11.96 24.89 -0.23
CA VAL A 202 11.35 26.00 0.50
C VAL A 202 11.57 25.80 2.00
N ASP A 203 10.87 24.85 2.59
CA ASP A 203 10.98 24.48 4.01
C ASP A 203 10.29 23.12 4.26
N TRP A 204 10.85 22.30 5.15
CA TRP A 204 10.36 20.96 5.46
C TRP A 204 8.87 20.94 5.87
N HIS A 205 8.45 21.92 6.67
CA HIS A 205 7.11 21.98 7.21
C HIS A 205 6.07 22.33 6.13
N TRP A 206 6.45 23.11 5.10
CA TRP A 206 5.61 23.32 3.91
C TRP A 206 5.44 22.04 3.10
N GLY A 207 6.49 21.23 2.99
CA GLY A 207 6.38 19.92 2.38
C GLY A 207 5.35 19.03 3.09
N PHE A 208 5.43 18.94 4.42
CA PHE A 208 4.46 18.18 5.23
C PHE A 208 3.06 18.80 5.22
N ALA A 209 2.93 20.12 5.29
CA ALA A 209 1.66 20.81 5.25
C ALA A 209 0.93 20.61 3.91
N SER A 210 1.66 20.60 2.79
CA SER A 210 1.07 20.37 1.45
C SER A 210 0.40 19.01 1.34
N ALA A 211 0.94 17.98 1.99
CA ALA A 211 0.29 16.68 2.10
C ALA A 211 -1.04 16.77 2.88
N GLY A 212 -1.08 17.59 3.93
CA GLY A 212 -2.29 17.90 4.68
C GLY A 212 -3.34 18.63 3.85
N PHE A 213 -2.94 19.60 3.04
CA PHE A 213 -3.85 20.25 2.09
C PHE A 213 -4.43 19.27 1.08
N GLY A 214 -3.62 18.32 0.57
CA GLY A 214 -4.13 17.25 -0.26
C GLY A 214 -5.25 16.45 0.45
N MET A 215 -5.03 16.07 1.71
CA MET A 215 -6.06 15.35 2.48
C MET A 215 -7.32 16.20 2.72
N LEU A 216 -7.18 17.50 2.94
CA LEU A 216 -8.33 18.41 3.06
C LEU A 216 -9.15 18.44 1.76
N PHE A 217 -8.52 18.47 0.58
CA PHE A 217 -9.24 18.37 -0.69
C PHE A 217 -9.97 17.04 -0.81
N GLY A 218 -9.36 15.93 -0.38
CA GLY A 218 -10.02 14.63 -0.30
C GLY A 218 -11.26 14.64 0.61
N LEU A 219 -11.14 15.23 1.80
CA LEU A 219 -12.25 15.38 2.75
C LEU A 219 -13.38 16.25 2.19
N ILE A 220 -13.06 17.40 1.59
CA ILE A 220 -14.04 18.31 0.98
C ILE A 220 -14.78 17.55 -0.15
N THR A 221 -14.03 16.87 -1.02
CA THR A 221 -14.61 16.06 -2.10
C THR A 221 -15.57 15.02 -1.54
N PHE A 222 -15.12 14.24 -0.54
CA PHE A 222 -15.95 13.21 0.07
C PHE A 222 -17.21 13.81 0.72
N ARG A 223 -17.08 14.89 1.50
CA ARG A 223 -18.20 15.52 2.20
C ARG A 223 -19.27 16.08 1.28
N LEU A 224 -18.85 16.67 0.16
CA LEU A 224 -19.77 17.30 -0.79
C LEU A 224 -20.41 16.28 -1.74
N MET A 225 -19.65 15.27 -2.16
CA MET A 225 -20.10 14.33 -3.19
C MET A 225 -20.73 13.06 -2.63
N ALA A 226 -20.21 12.48 -1.53
CA ALA A 226 -20.68 11.18 -1.03
C ALA A 226 -22.21 11.12 -0.76
N PRO A 227 -22.86 12.13 -0.16
CA PRO A 227 -24.31 12.07 0.07
C PRO A 227 -25.12 11.93 -1.22
N ARG A 228 -24.63 12.50 -2.35
CA ARG A 228 -25.31 12.52 -3.64
C ARG A 228 -24.95 11.32 -4.53
N THR A 229 -23.81 10.71 -4.32
CA THR A 229 -23.21 9.71 -5.25
C THR A 229 -23.09 8.31 -4.64
N LEU A 230 -23.01 8.20 -3.33
CA LEU A 230 -22.98 6.93 -2.60
C LEU A 230 -24.29 6.65 -1.87
N GLY A 231 -24.99 7.69 -1.42
CA GLY A 231 -26.26 7.54 -0.68
C GLY A 231 -26.11 6.61 0.53
N PRO A 232 -26.93 5.55 0.65
CA PRO A 232 -26.93 4.64 1.80
C PRO A 232 -25.79 3.59 1.76
N ILE A 233 -25.04 3.47 0.66
CA ILE A 233 -23.99 2.44 0.50
C ILE A 233 -22.91 2.65 1.58
N GLY A 234 -22.70 1.67 2.44
CA GLY A 234 -21.69 1.70 3.49
C GLY A 234 -21.97 2.66 4.66
N LEU A 235 -23.18 3.23 4.78
CA LEU A 235 -23.52 4.11 5.92
C LEU A 235 -23.78 3.36 7.22
N ARG A 236 -24.41 2.18 7.14
CA ARG A 236 -24.82 1.41 8.31
C ARG A 236 -23.78 0.34 8.60
N PRO A 237 -23.39 0.13 9.87
CA PRO A 237 -22.58 -1.02 10.25
C PRO A 237 -23.42 -2.31 10.19
N ASN A 238 -22.72 -3.44 9.97
CA ASN A 238 -23.32 -4.77 9.91
C ASN A 238 -23.50 -5.42 11.30
N GLY A 239 -22.96 -4.82 12.36
CA GLY A 239 -23.03 -5.35 13.73
C GLY A 239 -24.38 -5.14 14.40
N THR A 240 -24.77 -6.07 15.28
CA THR A 240 -25.92 -5.90 16.20
C THR A 240 -25.65 -4.74 17.19
N LEU A 241 -26.67 -4.23 17.86
CA LEU A 241 -26.50 -3.15 18.87
C LEU A 241 -25.54 -3.57 20.00
N GLU A 242 -25.59 -4.83 20.42
CA GLU A 242 -24.67 -5.36 21.43
C GLU A 242 -23.22 -5.41 20.92
N GLU A 243 -23.01 -5.90 19.70
CA GLU A 243 -21.69 -5.91 19.05
C GLU A 243 -21.15 -4.49 18.88
N GLN A 244 -21.99 -3.54 18.45
CA GLN A 244 -21.60 -2.12 18.33
C GLN A 244 -21.13 -1.56 19.68
N GLY A 245 -21.83 -1.83 20.78
CA GLY A 245 -21.45 -1.43 22.13
C GLY A 245 -20.10 -2.02 22.54
N ARG A 246 -19.89 -3.32 22.31
CA ARG A 246 -18.63 -4.00 22.62
C ARG A 246 -17.46 -3.46 21.80
N VAL A 247 -17.63 -3.31 20.47
CA VAL A 247 -16.58 -2.78 19.57
C VAL A 247 -16.22 -1.35 19.93
N ARG A 248 -17.22 -0.50 20.22
CA ARG A 248 -17.02 0.86 20.71
C ARG A 248 -16.15 0.88 21.97
N SER A 249 -16.49 0.06 22.98
CA SER A 249 -15.75 0.03 24.24
C SER A 249 -14.31 -0.42 24.03
N ILE A 250 -14.08 -1.48 23.25
CA ILE A 250 -12.73 -1.97 22.90
C ILE A 250 -11.94 -0.88 22.17
N SER A 251 -12.55 -0.22 21.18
CA SER A 251 -11.89 0.83 20.41
C SER A 251 -11.49 2.03 21.26
N LEU A 252 -12.33 2.44 22.20
CA LEU A 252 -12.02 3.53 23.14
C LEU A 252 -10.91 3.16 24.11
N VAL A 253 -10.87 1.91 24.59
CA VAL A 253 -9.76 1.41 25.44
C VAL A 253 -8.45 1.39 24.66
N LEU A 254 -8.45 0.86 23.41
CA LEU A 254 -7.25 0.84 22.56
C LEU A 254 -6.76 2.27 22.26
N LEU A 255 -7.67 3.18 21.93
CA LEU A 255 -7.32 4.59 21.72
C LEU A 255 -6.74 5.20 22.99
N GLY A 256 -7.35 4.94 24.15
CA GLY A 256 -6.85 5.40 25.44
C GLY A 256 -5.44 4.88 25.75
N LEU A 257 -5.14 3.62 25.43
CA LEU A 257 -3.80 3.05 25.56
C LEU A 257 -2.79 3.74 24.64
N VAL A 258 -3.14 3.98 23.37
CA VAL A 258 -2.28 4.71 22.43
C VAL A 258 -2.00 6.12 22.94
N VAL A 259 -3.02 6.84 23.39
CA VAL A 259 -2.86 8.18 23.98
C VAL A 259 -1.99 8.14 25.22
N LEU A 260 -2.22 7.18 26.14
CA LEU A 260 -1.43 7.01 27.35
C LEU A 260 0.05 6.77 27.04
N VAL A 261 0.38 5.83 26.15
CA VAL A 261 1.76 5.54 25.74
C VAL A 261 2.40 6.77 25.10
N THR A 262 1.66 7.48 24.24
CA THR A 262 2.14 8.71 23.59
C THR A 262 2.45 9.79 24.64
N VAL A 263 1.56 10.03 25.59
CA VAL A 263 1.77 11.02 26.67
C VAL A 263 2.95 10.62 27.55
N LEU A 264 3.05 9.36 28.00
CA LEU A 264 4.16 8.87 28.82
C LEU A 264 5.50 8.99 28.09
N SER A 265 5.52 8.85 26.76
CA SER A 265 6.72 9.07 25.95
C SER A 265 7.09 10.56 25.87
N ILE A 266 6.09 11.44 25.71
CA ILE A 266 6.30 12.90 25.63
C ILE A 266 6.85 13.44 26.97
N VAL A 267 6.31 12.99 28.08
CA VAL A 267 6.80 13.42 29.42
C VAL A 267 8.10 12.71 29.86
N GLY A 268 8.65 11.83 29.02
CA GLY A 268 9.95 11.18 29.23
C GLY A 268 9.94 10.00 30.21
N VAL A 269 8.77 9.53 30.65
CA VAL A 269 8.63 8.32 31.49
C VAL A 269 9.03 7.07 30.71
N ILE A 270 8.61 6.99 29.44
CA ILE A 270 9.00 5.91 28.51
C ILE A 270 10.02 6.47 27.52
N ARG A 271 11.21 5.90 27.52
CA ARG A 271 12.23 6.20 26.50
C ARG A 271 12.11 5.20 25.35
N ILE A 272 11.78 5.68 24.17
CA ILE A 272 11.61 4.86 22.97
C ILE A 272 12.93 4.80 22.21
N ASP A 273 13.54 3.62 22.16
CA ASP A 273 14.62 3.29 21.24
C ASP A 273 13.98 2.74 19.95
N ALA A 274 13.98 3.54 18.89
CA ALA A 274 13.27 3.21 17.64
C ALA A 274 13.82 1.95 16.96
N VAL A 275 15.14 1.69 17.06
CA VAL A 275 15.76 0.50 16.46
C VAL A 275 15.26 -0.75 17.18
N ARG A 276 15.35 -0.76 18.52
CA ARG A 276 14.86 -1.90 19.33
C ARG A 276 13.35 -2.11 19.18
N VAL A 277 12.58 -1.01 19.10
CA VAL A 277 11.13 -1.12 18.87
C VAL A 277 10.86 -1.74 17.51
N ALA A 278 11.58 -1.35 16.44
CA ALA A 278 11.42 -1.94 15.11
C ALA A 278 11.76 -3.44 15.12
N GLU A 279 12.88 -3.83 15.74
CA GLU A 279 13.31 -5.22 15.86
C GLU A 279 12.27 -6.06 16.64
N ASN A 280 11.85 -5.60 17.82
CA ASN A 280 10.85 -6.31 18.62
C ASN A 280 9.50 -6.40 17.91
N PHE A 281 9.10 -5.34 17.22
CA PHE A 281 7.84 -5.31 16.47
C PHE A 281 7.86 -6.30 15.29
N ALA A 282 9.01 -6.44 14.59
CA ALA A 282 9.19 -7.45 13.56
C ALA A 282 9.07 -8.88 14.13
N VAL A 283 9.68 -9.14 15.29
CA VAL A 283 9.56 -10.43 15.97
C VAL A 283 8.11 -10.70 16.40
N ILE A 284 7.42 -9.70 16.95
CA ILE A 284 6.00 -9.83 17.35
C ILE A 284 5.12 -10.17 16.15
N ILE A 285 5.25 -9.43 15.04
CA ILE A 285 4.44 -9.69 13.82
C ILE A 285 4.71 -11.09 13.27
N LEU A 286 5.99 -11.48 13.19
CA LEU A 286 6.35 -12.82 12.72
C LEU A 286 5.79 -13.91 13.64
N SER A 287 5.90 -13.72 14.95
CA SER A 287 5.38 -14.67 15.96
C SER A 287 3.86 -14.79 15.85
N LEU A 288 3.14 -13.67 15.71
CA LEU A 288 1.69 -13.68 15.51
C LEU A 288 1.29 -14.40 14.22
N ALA A 289 2.02 -14.19 13.13
CA ALA A 289 1.77 -14.91 11.87
C ALA A 289 1.98 -16.43 12.05
N LEU A 290 3.08 -16.84 12.69
CA LEU A 290 3.39 -18.25 12.93
C LEU A 290 2.37 -18.90 13.86
N LEU A 291 1.99 -18.23 14.95
CA LEU A 291 0.94 -18.70 15.87
C LEU A 291 -0.41 -18.85 15.16
N TYR A 292 -0.77 -17.89 14.31
CA TYR A 292 -2.00 -17.94 13.56
C TYR A 292 -2.01 -19.09 12.54
N PHE A 293 -0.91 -19.30 11.81
CA PHE A 293 -0.79 -20.46 10.92
C PHE A 293 -0.81 -21.78 11.70
N GLY A 294 -0.16 -21.85 12.87
CA GLY A 294 -0.23 -22.99 13.77
C GLY A 294 -1.68 -23.27 14.22
N TYR A 295 -2.43 -22.23 14.61
CA TYR A 295 -3.85 -22.34 14.92
C TYR A 295 -4.65 -22.94 13.75
N LEU A 296 -4.44 -22.45 12.54
CA LEU A 296 -5.13 -22.96 11.35
C LEU A 296 -4.84 -24.45 11.10
N PHE A 297 -3.58 -24.87 11.27
CA PHE A 297 -3.19 -26.26 11.02
C PHE A 297 -3.72 -27.26 12.05
N PHE A 298 -3.75 -26.85 13.32
CA PHE A 298 -3.98 -27.79 14.43
C PHE A 298 -5.36 -27.64 15.05
N PHE A 299 -5.96 -26.45 15.06
CA PHE A 299 -7.17 -26.16 15.85
C PHE A 299 -8.37 -25.67 15.03
N ALA A 300 -8.19 -25.19 13.79
CA ALA A 300 -9.27 -24.61 12.98
C ALA A 300 -10.21 -25.65 12.31
N GLY A 301 -9.93 -26.94 12.48
CA GLY A 301 -10.74 -28.01 11.88
C GLY A 301 -10.72 -28.05 10.36
N LEU A 302 -9.58 -27.64 9.74
CA LEU A 302 -9.43 -27.62 8.29
C LEU A 302 -9.30 -29.04 7.73
N THR A 303 -9.91 -29.26 6.57
CA THR A 303 -9.73 -30.48 5.77
C THR A 303 -8.30 -30.62 5.26
N GLY A 304 -7.90 -31.81 4.83
CA GLY A 304 -6.57 -32.03 4.27
C GLY A 304 -6.24 -31.12 3.08
N ASP A 305 -7.23 -30.85 2.22
CA ASP A 305 -7.06 -30.00 1.06
C ASP A 305 -7.03 -28.51 1.41
N GLU A 306 -7.81 -28.08 2.40
CA GLU A 306 -7.69 -26.72 2.94
C GLU A 306 -6.31 -26.47 3.58
N LYS A 307 -5.76 -27.45 4.30
CA LYS A 307 -4.39 -27.38 4.85
C LYS A 307 -3.32 -27.23 3.75
N LYS A 308 -3.45 -27.95 2.64
CA LYS A 308 -2.57 -27.79 1.47
C LYS A 308 -2.64 -26.36 0.91
N ARG A 309 -3.84 -25.80 0.77
CA ARG A 309 -4.03 -24.41 0.32
C ARG A 309 -3.43 -23.40 1.30
N VAL A 310 -3.59 -23.60 2.59
CA VAL A 310 -2.95 -22.76 3.63
C VAL A 310 -1.42 -22.87 3.58
N LEU A 311 -0.87 -24.05 3.29
CA LEU A 311 0.59 -24.20 3.10
C LEU A 311 1.10 -23.33 1.94
N VAL A 312 0.36 -23.27 0.83
CA VAL A 312 0.70 -22.38 -0.28
C VAL A 312 0.65 -20.90 0.17
N ILE A 313 -0.35 -20.52 0.96
CA ILE A 313 -0.46 -19.16 1.52
C ILE A 313 0.76 -18.82 2.39
N ILE A 314 1.24 -19.75 3.23
CA ILE A 314 2.46 -19.55 4.04
C ILE A 314 3.67 -19.28 3.15
N VAL A 315 3.83 -20.05 2.09
CA VAL A 315 4.92 -19.89 1.13
C VAL A 315 4.83 -18.51 0.45
N LEU A 316 3.64 -18.12 0.00
CA LEU A 316 3.43 -16.80 -0.63
C LEU A 316 3.64 -15.65 0.37
N PHE A 317 3.25 -15.81 1.63
CA PHE A 317 3.52 -14.86 2.71
C PHE A 317 5.03 -14.62 2.90
N ALA A 318 5.82 -15.69 2.97
CA ALA A 318 7.27 -15.59 3.14
C ALA A 318 7.92 -14.85 1.95
N PHE A 319 7.57 -15.21 0.72
CA PHE A 319 8.12 -14.55 -0.47
C PHE A 319 7.63 -13.11 -0.62
N ALA A 320 6.38 -12.81 -0.28
CA ALA A 320 5.87 -11.46 -0.24
C ALA A 320 6.62 -10.60 0.77
N THR A 321 6.90 -11.13 1.97
CA THR A 321 7.70 -10.43 2.99
C THR A 321 9.10 -10.09 2.47
N ILE A 322 9.80 -11.03 1.83
CA ILE A 322 11.12 -10.79 1.24
C ILE A 322 11.04 -9.74 0.12
N PHE A 323 10.04 -9.81 -0.75
CA PHE A 323 9.82 -8.82 -1.79
C PHE A 323 9.59 -7.42 -1.22
N TRP A 324 8.65 -7.29 -0.27
CA TRP A 324 8.34 -6.00 0.34
C TRP A 324 9.50 -5.45 1.17
N SER A 325 10.33 -6.29 1.79
CA SER A 325 11.53 -5.83 2.51
C SER A 325 12.58 -5.18 1.60
N ALA A 326 12.59 -5.56 0.34
CA ALA A 326 13.41 -4.92 -0.68
C ALA A 326 12.72 -3.67 -1.25
N PHE A 327 11.49 -3.81 -1.72
CA PHE A 327 10.74 -2.74 -2.38
C PHE A 327 10.56 -1.50 -1.48
N GLU A 328 10.27 -1.72 -0.21
CA GLU A 328 10.05 -0.66 0.78
C GLU A 328 11.34 0.02 1.29
N GLN A 329 12.49 -0.31 0.70
CA GLN A 329 13.72 0.47 0.85
C GLN A 329 13.71 1.77 0.03
N ALA A 330 12.72 1.95 -0.86
CA ALA A 330 12.59 3.18 -1.66
C ALA A 330 12.55 4.45 -0.81
N PRO A 331 11.72 4.60 0.24
CA PRO A 331 11.72 5.80 1.08
C PRO A 331 12.85 5.86 2.11
N THR A 332 13.68 4.84 2.25
CA THR A 332 14.78 4.76 3.23
C THR A 332 16.14 4.72 2.54
N SER A 333 16.75 3.55 2.35
CA SER A 333 18.11 3.41 1.82
C SER A 333 18.28 4.00 0.41
N LEU A 334 17.33 3.75 -0.51
CA LEU A 334 17.42 4.30 -1.87
C LEU A 334 17.26 5.81 -1.88
N ASN A 335 16.45 6.36 -1.00
CA ASN A 335 16.26 7.80 -0.85
C ASN A 335 17.49 8.49 -0.25
N LEU A 336 18.13 7.87 0.75
CA LEU A 336 19.42 8.35 1.28
C LEU A 336 20.52 8.29 0.21
N PHE A 337 20.57 7.22 -0.59
CA PHE A 337 21.48 7.10 -1.72
C PHE A 337 21.22 8.19 -2.77
N ALA A 338 19.96 8.47 -3.07
CA ALA A 338 19.55 9.54 -3.98
C ALA A 338 20.05 10.91 -3.52
N ARG A 339 19.96 11.20 -2.22
CA ARG A 339 20.42 12.47 -1.64
C ARG A 339 21.93 12.61 -1.64
N ASP A 340 22.66 11.56 -1.22
CA ASP A 340 24.06 11.68 -0.87
C ASP A 340 25.00 11.32 -2.01
N PHE A 341 24.60 10.42 -2.92
CA PHE A 341 25.48 9.81 -3.90
C PHE A 341 24.97 9.88 -5.34
N THR A 342 23.87 10.59 -5.60
CA THR A 342 23.30 10.68 -6.94
C THR A 342 23.45 12.10 -7.48
N ASP A 343 23.95 12.21 -8.72
CA ASP A 343 23.88 13.46 -9.47
C ASP A 343 22.45 13.65 -9.96
N ARG A 344 21.83 14.72 -9.47
CA ARG A 344 20.44 15.09 -9.73
C ARG A 344 20.30 16.34 -10.60
N HIS A 345 21.40 16.77 -11.22
CA HIS A 345 21.39 17.92 -12.14
C HIS A 345 20.79 17.52 -13.48
N VAL A 346 19.70 18.18 -13.84
CA VAL A 346 18.99 18.02 -15.11
C VAL A 346 18.84 19.40 -15.72
N PHE A 347 19.40 19.60 -16.90
CA PHE A 347 19.43 20.90 -17.59
C PHE A 347 19.96 22.07 -16.72
N GLY A 348 20.98 21.82 -15.91
CA GLY A 348 21.59 22.84 -15.03
C GLY A 348 20.82 23.11 -13.73
N TRP A 349 19.72 22.44 -13.48
CA TRP A 349 18.93 22.55 -12.26
C TRP A 349 19.00 21.26 -11.42
N GLU A 350 19.21 21.40 -10.13
CA GLU A 350 19.26 20.25 -9.22
C GLU A 350 17.85 19.83 -8.80
N MET A 351 17.42 18.66 -9.23
CA MET A 351 16.12 18.07 -8.93
C MET A 351 16.00 17.68 -7.44
N PRO A 352 14.85 17.90 -6.77
CA PRO A 352 14.62 17.35 -5.43
C PRO A 352 14.84 15.85 -5.36
N THR A 353 15.39 15.38 -4.24
CA THR A 353 15.71 13.96 -4.01
C THR A 353 14.50 13.07 -4.16
N THR A 354 13.39 13.50 -3.57
CA THR A 354 12.12 12.77 -3.53
C THR A 354 11.49 12.56 -4.91
N TRP A 355 11.79 13.39 -5.91
CA TRP A 355 11.25 13.25 -7.26
C TRP A 355 11.62 11.93 -7.93
N LEU A 356 12.75 11.33 -7.55
CA LEU A 356 13.16 10.03 -8.08
C LEU A 356 12.17 8.92 -7.70
N GLN A 357 11.45 9.05 -6.59
CA GLN A 357 10.43 8.05 -6.22
C GLN A 357 9.16 8.12 -7.08
N ALA A 358 8.88 9.26 -7.73
CA ALA A 358 7.78 9.39 -8.66
C ALA A 358 7.90 8.45 -9.87
N PHE A 359 9.13 8.03 -10.24
CA PHE A 359 9.35 7.11 -11.37
C PHE A 359 8.67 5.76 -11.18
N ASN A 360 8.60 5.21 -9.97
CA ASN A 360 7.85 3.99 -9.72
C ASN A 360 6.38 4.16 -10.13
N SER A 361 5.71 5.21 -9.68
CA SER A 361 4.29 5.45 -10.01
C SER A 361 4.06 5.70 -11.51
N ILE A 362 4.97 6.41 -12.19
CA ILE A 362 4.91 6.57 -13.67
C ILE A 362 5.01 5.19 -14.34
N PHE A 363 5.98 4.38 -13.93
CA PHE A 363 6.15 3.05 -14.50
C PHE A 363 4.94 2.17 -14.25
N VAL A 364 4.32 2.22 -13.06
CA VAL A 364 3.07 1.50 -12.79
C VAL A 364 1.96 1.95 -13.72
N ILE A 365 1.74 3.26 -13.88
CA ILE A 365 0.68 3.81 -14.77
C ILE A 365 0.90 3.34 -16.22
N LEU A 366 2.13 3.38 -16.72
CA LEU A 366 2.45 3.02 -18.10
C LEU A 366 2.45 1.50 -18.34
N LEU A 367 2.95 0.73 -17.39
CA LEU A 367 3.19 -0.70 -17.56
C LEU A 367 2.05 -1.59 -17.09
N ALA A 368 1.20 -1.17 -16.16
CA ALA A 368 0.08 -1.99 -15.70
C ALA A 368 -0.85 -2.41 -16.84
N PRO A 369 -1.24 -1.54 -17.80
CA PRO A 369 -2.01 -1.97 -18.97
C PRO A 369 -1.25 -2.98 -19.84
N VAL A 370 0.06 -2.81 -20.02
CA VAL A 370 0.91 -3.73 -20.81
C VAL A 370 0.93 -5.12 -20.18
N PHE A 371 1.13 -5.19 -18.86
CA PHE A 371 1.08 -6.46 -18.13
C PHE A 371 -0.32 -7.08 -18.14
N GLY A 372 -1.38 -6.27 -18.06
CA GLY A 372 -2.75 -6.74 -18.21
C GLY A 372 -2.99 -7.43 -19.56
N ILE A 373 -2.59 -6.78 -20.67
CA ILE A 373 -2.68 -7.34 -22.02
C ILE A 373 -1.81 -8.61 -22.14
N LEU A 374 -0.61 -8.61 -21.58
CA LEU A 374 0.30 -9.77 -21.58
C LEU A 374 -0.37 -10.98 -20.92
N TRP A 375 -0.92 -10.81 -19.70
CA TRP A 375 -1.57 -11.92 -18.99
C TRP A 375 -2.81 -12.44 -19.72
N LEU A 376 -3.62 -11.55 -20.31
CA LEU A 376 -4.78 -11.94 -21.12
C LEU A 376 -4.34 -12.71 -22.37
N SER A 377 -3.31 -12.24 -23.07
CA SER A 377 -2.78 -12.91 -24.26
C SER A 377 -2.23 -14.30 -23.95
N LEU A 378 -1.45 -14.42 -22.87
CA LEU A 378 -0.94 -15.71 -22.41
C LEU A 378 -2.06 -16.65 -21.97
N GLY A 379 -3.11 -16.12 -21.32
CA GLY A 379 -4.29 -16.89 -20.93
C GLY A 379 -5.04 -17.46 -22.14
N LYS A 380 -5.27 -16.65 -23.18
CA LYS A 380 -5.90 -17.09 -24.43
C LYS A 380 -5.11 -18.20 -25.16
N ARG A 381 -3.80 -18.24 -24.97
CA ARG A 381 -2.90 -19.26 -25.54
C ARG A 381 -2.68 -20.46 -24.63
N ASN A 382 -3.39 -20.59 -23.50
CA ASN A 382 -3.19 -21.60 -22.46
C ASN A 382 -1.73 -21.65 -21.93
N ARG A 383 -1.01 -20.51 -21.95
CA ARG A 383 0.37 -20.37 -21.48
C ARG A 383 0.51 -19.44 -20.28
N ASN A 384 -0.60 -19.17 -19.56
CA ASN A 384 -0.57 -18.30 -18.39
C ASN A 384 0.27 -18.95 -17.28
N PRO A 385 1.37 -18.31 -16.82
CA PRO A 385 2.18 -18.85 -15.72
C PRO A 385 1.37 -18.98 -14.43
N SER A 386 1.68 -20.00 -13.64
CA SER A 386 1.06 -20.15 -12.29
C SER A 386 1.44 -18.99 -11.37
N SER A 387 0.64 -18.78 -10.31
CA SER A 387 0.93 -17.73 -9.32
C SER A 387 2.35 -17.81 -8.76
N PRO A 388 2.88 -18.98 -8.33
CA PRO A 388 4.26 -19.07 -7.87
C PRO A 388 5.30 -18.75 -8.95
N ALA A 389 5.02 -19.08 -10.22
CA ALA A 389 5.94 -18.74 -11.32
C ALA A 389 6.01 -17.22 -11.55
N LYS A 390 4.88 -16.51 -11.46
CA LYS A 390 4.84 -15.04 -11.50
C LYS A 390 5.58 -14.43 -10.31
N PHE A 391 5.44 -14.99 -9.11
CA PHE A 391 6.21 -14.59 -7.93
C PHE A 391 7.71 -14.74 -8.14
N ALA A 392 8.16 -15.90 -8.63
CA ALA A 392 9.58 -16.13 -8.90
C ALA A 392 10.14 -15.10 -9.89
N PHE A 393 9.40 -14.82 -10.97
CA PHE A 393 9.78 -13.77 -11.93
C PHE A 393 9.85 -12.39 -11.28
N GLY A 394 8.86 -12.04 -10.44
CA GLY A 394 8.84 -10.77 -9.71
C GLY A 394 10.03 -10.59 -8.78
N LEU A 395 10.41 -11.65 -8.06
CA LEU A 395 11.59 -11.65 -7.19
C LEU A 395 12.89 -11.49 -7.99
N VAL A 396 13.01 -12.13 -9.16
CA VAL A 396 14.17 -11.95 -10.06
C VAL A 396 14.26 -10.49 -10.52
N CYS A 397 13.15 -9.90 -10.97
CA CYS A 397 13.15 -8.52 -11.40
C CYS A 397 13.58 -7.56 -10.29
N ALA A 398 13.02 -7.70 -9.08
CA ALA A 398 13.43 -6.89 -7.94
C ALA A 398 14.93 -7.10 -7.60
N GLY A 399 15.41 -8.34 -7.65
CA GLY A 399 16.82 -8.68 -7.45
C GLY A 399 17.75 -8.01 -8.47
N LEU A 400 17.36 -7.94 -9.73
CA LEU A 400 18.09 -7.21 -10.78
C LEU A 400 18.13 -5.70 -10.49
N GLY A 401 17.01 -5.12 -10.00
CA GLY A 401 16.98 -3.73 -9.57
C GLY A 401 18.01 -3.42 -8.48
N PHE A 402 18.14 -4.29 -7.48
CA PHE A 402 19.16 -4.13 -6.44
C PHE A 402 20.58 -4.46 -6.92
N LEU A 403 20.77 -5.39 -7.86
CA LEU A 403 22.07 -5.66 -8.47
C LEU A 403 22.61 -4.42 -9.23
N ILE A 404 21.73 -3.66 -9.89
CA ILE A 404 22.04 -2.37 -10.50
C ILE A 404 22.57 -1.40 -9.42
N MET A 405 21.94 -1.36 -8.25
CA MET A 405 22.37 -0.51 -7.14
C MET A 405 23.70 -0.95 -6.51
N VAL A 406 24.01 -2.25 -6.51
CA VAL A 406 25.35 -2.73 -6.10
C VAL A 406 26.43 -2.13 -7.01
N ARG A 407 26.18 -2.09 -8.32
CA ARG A 407 27.13 -1.51 -9.27
C ARG A 407 27.30 -0.01 -9.05
N ALA A 408 26.20 0.70 -8.87
CA ALA A 408 26.22 2.14 -8.56
C ALA A 408 26.98 2.45 -7.25
N ALA A 409 26.74 1.68 -6.19
CA ALA A 409 27.42 1.84 -4.91
C ALA A 409 28.94 1.54 -5.00
N ASN A 410 29.34 0.55 -5.78
CA ASN A 410 30.75 0.27 -6.02
C ASN A 410 31.47 1.40 -6.78
N LEU A 411 30.80 2.07 -7.72
CA LEU A 411 31.34 3.26 -8.39
C LEU A 411 31.58 4.41 -7.39
N VAL A 412 30.67 4.58 -6.41
CA VAL A 412 30.87 5.55 -5.33
C VAL A 412 32.08 5.20 -4.46
N ILE A 413 32.30 3.91 -4.14
CA ILE A 413 33.47 3.50 -3.35
C ILE A 413 34.77 3.82 -4.10
N VAL A 414 34.83 3.46 -5.38
CA VAL A 414 36.05 3.68 -6.20
C VAL A 414 36.37 5.18 -6.34
N GLY A 415 35.36 6.01 -6.51
CA GLY A 415 35.53 7.44 -6.66
C GLY A 415 35.59 8.25 -5.35
N GLY A 416 35.29 7.60 -4.21
CA GLY A 416 35.27 8.23 -2.88
C GLY A 416 33.93 8.91 -2.54
N ALA A 417 33.79 9.37 -1.27
CA ALA A 417 32.54 9.89 -0.70
C ALA A 417 31.95 11.13 -1.42
N ALA A 418 32.78 11.86 -2.13
CA ALA A 418 32.34 13.02 -2.92
C ALA A 418 31.75 12.64 -4.29
N THR A 419 31.92 11.38 -4.72
CA THR A 419 31.46 10.91 -6.03
C THR A 419 29.96 10.86 -6.09
N ARG A 420 29.41 11.39 -7.18
CA ARG A 420 27.98 11.31 -7.53
C ARG A 420 27.82 10.47 -8.79
N VAL A 421 26.95 9.46 -8.72
CA VAL A 421 26.61 8.62 -9.88
C VAL A 421 25.34 9.15 -10.54
N SER A 422 25.16 8.85 -11.83
CA SER A 422 23.98 9.28 -12.57
C SER A 422 22.68 8.79 -11.94
N CYS A 423 21.62 9.60 -11.99
CA CYS A 423 20.27 9.24 -11.53
C CYS A 423 19.66 8.05 -12.29
N TRP A 424 20.18 7.71 -13.47
CA TRP A 424 19.73 6.56 -14.25
C TRP A 424 19.89 5.23 -13.52
N TRP A 425 20.86 5.10 -12.61
CA TRP A 425 21.01 3.89 -11.78
C TRP A 425 19.76 3.64 -10.91
N LEU A 426 19.27 4.68 -10.27
CA LEU A 426 18.04 4.61 -9.46
C LEU A 426 16.79 4.43 -10.34
N ILE A 427 16.69 5.15 -11.45
CA ILE A 427 15.56 5.03 -12.38
C ILE A 427 15.45 3.61 -12.92
N MET A 428 16.57 3.00 -13.34
CA MET A 428 16.58 1.60 -13.78
C MET A 428 16.26 0.64 -12.64
N SER A 429 16.75 0.87 -11.44
CA SER A 429 16.39 0.08 -10.27
C SER A 429 14.89 0.12 -10.02
N TYR A 430 14.26 1.30 -10.05
CA TYR A 430 12.80 1.43 -9.89
C TYR A 430 12.02 0.76 -11.03
N LEU A 431 12.51 0.82 -12.26
CA LEU A 431 11.89 0.12 -13.38
C LEU A 431 11.82 -1.40 -13.14
N PHE A 432 12.95 -2.01 -12.75
CA PHE A 432 12.99 -3.45 -12.46
C PHE A 432 12.17 -3.83 -11.23
N GLN A 433 12.16 -2.99 -10.20
CA GLN A 433 11.30 -3.17 -9.02
C GLN A 433 9.82 -3.08 -9.39
N THR A 434 9.43 -2.18 -10.31
CA THR A 434 8.06 -2.06 -10.82
C THR A 434 7.65 -3.31 -11.62
N PHE A 435 8.53 -3.89 -12.45
CA PHE A 435 8.25 -5.20 -13.07
C PHE A 435 7.98 -6.26 -12.01
N GLY A 436 8.76 -6.27 -10.94
CA GLY A 436 8.54 -7.15 -9.79
C GLY A 436 7.17 -6.93 -9.14
N GLU A 437 6.83 -5.69 -8.84
CA GLU A 437 5.56 -5.31 -8.22
C GLU A 437 4.35 -5.72 -9.06
N LEU A 438 4.34 -5.41 -10.36
CA LEU A 438 3.22 -5.72 -11.26
C LEU A 438 3.01 -7.23 -11.48
N THR A 439 4.04 -8.03 -11.29
CA THR A 439 3.93 -9.49 -11.41
C THR A 439 3.59 -10.18 -10.09
N LEU A 440 3.93 -9.60 -8.96
CA LEU A 440 3.77 -10.21 -7.63
C LEU A 440 2.53 -9.71 -6.91
N SER A 441 2.32 -8.40 -6.81
CA SER A 441 1.32 -7.82 -5.93
C SER A 441 -0.13 -8.17 -6.31
N PRO A 442 -0.59 -7.99 -7.57
CA PRO A 442 -1.96 -8.36 -7.96
C PRO A 442 -2.19 -9.88 -7.86
N VAL A 443 -1.16 -10.67 -8.20
CA VAL A 443 -1.23 -12.13 -8.16
C VAL A 443 -1.32 -12.64 -6.73
N GLY A 444 -0.53 -12.06 -5.81
CA GLY A 444 -0.56 -12.42 -4.39
C GLY A 444 -1.91 -12.15 -3.76
N LEU A 445 -2.45 -10.96 -3.96
CA LEU A 445 -3.76 -10.57 -3.43
C LEU A 445 -4.87 -11.51 -3.93
N SER A 446 -4.89 -11.79 -5.24
CA SER A 446 -5.83 -12.74 -5.85
C SER A 446 -5.63 -14.17 -5.31
N SER A 447 -4.37 -14.60 -5.08
CA SER A 447 -4.10 -15.94 -4.54
C SER A 447 -4.56 -16.08 -3.10
N MET A 448 -4.40 -15.05 -2.26
CA MET A 448 -4.89 -15.05 -0.87
C MET A 448 -6.40 -15.30 -0.82
N THR A 449 -7.19 -14.66 -1.68
CA THR A 449 -8.65 -14.85 -1.70
C THR A 449 -9.07 -16.20 -2.29
N LYS A 450 -8.38 -16.70 -3.33
CA LYS A 450 -8.74 -17.96 -4.00
C LYS A 450 -8.35 -19.21 -3.21
N LEU A 451 -7.20 -19.17 -2.52
CA LEU A 451 -6.68 -20.29 -1.74
C LEU A 451 -7.25 -20.33 -0.32
N ALA A 452 -7.81 -19.23 0.18
CA ALA A 452 -8.33 -19.13 1.52
C ALA A 452 -9.46 -20.12 1.76
N PRO A 453 -9.47 -20.86 2.90
CA PRO A 453 -10.67 -21.55 3.36
C PRO A 453 -11.81 -20.55 3.52
N ARG A 454 -13.03 -20.91 3.10
CA ARG A 454 -14.19 -19.98 3.04
C ARG A 454 -14.44 -19.21 4.35
N LYS A 455 -14.21 -19.85 5.50
CA LYS A 455 -14.38 -19.25 6.84
C LYS A 455 -13.33 -18.18 7.17
N PHE A 456 -12.18 -18.13 6.47
CA PHE A 456 -10.99 -17.37 6.86
C PHE A 456 -10.52 -16.39 5.78
N VAL A 457 -11.32 -16.12 4.73
CA VAL A 457 -10.93 -15.25 3.61
C VAL A 457 -10.48 -13.86 4.07
N GLY A 458 -11.23 -13.22 4.97
CA GLY A 458 -10.87 -11.90 5.49
C GLY A 458 -9.55 -11.91 6.28
N GLN A 459 -9.32 -13.00 7.04
CA GLN A 459 -8.08 -13.14 7.82
C GLN A 459 -6.85 -13.40 6.91
N MET A 460 -7.04 -14.12 5.79
CA MET A 460 -5.95 -14.30 4.80
C MET A 460 -5.57 -12.98 4.14
N MET A 461 -6.52 -12.08 3.92
CA MET A 461 -6.22 -10.71 3.50
C MET A 461 -5.40 -9.95 4.57
N GLY A 462 -5.74 -10.16 5.85
CA GLY A 462 -4.95 -9.66 6.97
C GLY A 462 -3.50 -10.16 6.96
N ILE A 463 -3.30 -11.43 6.67
CA ILE A 463 -1.97 -12.04 6.51
C ILE A 463 -1.17 -11.37 5.37
N TRP A 464 -1.82 -11.03 4.25
CA TRP A 464 -1.17 -10.29 3.18
C TRP A 464 -0.66 -8.92 3.65
N PHE A 465 -1.47 -8.17 4.42
CA PHE A 465 -1.04 -6.90 4.99
C PHE A 465 0.05 -7.06 6.06
N MET A 466 0.04 -8.16 6.82
CA MET A 466 1.13 -8.49 7.74
C MET A 466 2.46 -8.74 7.02
N ALA A 467 2.44 -9.37 5.83
CA ALA A 467 3.65 -9.53 5.01
C ALA A 467 4.21 -8.17 4.57
N SER A 468 3.35 -7.25 4.13
CA SER A 468 3.76 -5.89 3.77
C SER A 468 4.27 -5.11 4.99
N ALA A 469 3.61 -5.24 6.15
CA ALA A 469 4.03 -4.61 7.41
C ALA A 469 5.41 -5.10 7.85
N LEU A 470 5.64 -6.41 7.83
CA LEU A 470 6.93 -7.01 8.18
C LEU A 470 8.02 -6.58 7.19
N GLY A 471 7.70 -6.52 5.89
CA GLY A 471 8.60 -6.00 4.88
C GLY A 471 9.03 -4.55 5.13
N ASN A 472 8.10 -3.67 5.48
CA ASN A 472 8.38 -2.26 5.85
C ASN A 472 9.30 -2.15 7.08
N LEU A 473 9.08 -2.99 8.11
CA LEU A 473 9.97 -3.00 9.29
C LEU A 473 11.37 -3.43 8.94
N ILE A 474 11.53 -4.51 8.17
CA ILE A 474 12.85 -4.98 7.73
C ILE A 474 13.54 -3.91 6.88
N ALA A 475 12.83 -3.28 5.94
CA ALA A 475 13.35 -2.17 5.15
C ALA A 475 13.80 -0.98 6.03
N GLY A 476 13.05 -0.67 7.08
CA GLY A 476 13.42 0.34 8.07
C GLY A 476 14.68 -0.02 8.85
N ILE A 477 14.77 -1.24 9.35
CA ILE A 477 15.94 -1.72 10.13
C ILE A 477 17.22 -1.65 9.29
N VAL A 478 17.18 -2.09 8.02
CA VAL A 478 18.37 -2.13 7.17
C VAL A 478 18.70 -0.79 6.51
N GLY A 479 17.74 0.13 6.43
CA GLY A 479 17.85 1.38 5.67
C GLY A 479 18.94 2.33 6.17
N GLY A 480 19.33 2.23 7.43
CA GLY A 480 20.39 3.03 8.04
C GLY A 480 21.81 2.72 7.54
N ASN A 481 22.01 1.64 6.79
CA ASN A 481 23.34 1.23 6.28
C ASN A 481 23.85 2.05 5.09
N VAL A 482 23.05 2.94 4.54
CA VAL A 482 23.50 3.93 3.52
C VAL A 482 24.04 5.15 4.24
N ASP A 483 25.35 5.19 4.47
CA ASP A 483 26.03 6.23 5.27
C ASP A 483 27.34 6.68 4.58
N PRO A 484 27.54 8.00 4.29
CA PRO A 484 28.79 8.53 3.75
C PRO A 484 30.03 8.24 4.62
N ASN A 485 29.84 8.07 5.92
CA ASN A 485 30.93 7.72 6.85
C ASN A 485 31.27 6.22 6.85
N LYS A 486 30.44 5.38 6.21
CA LYS A 486 30.57 3.92 6.21
C LYS A 486 30.33 3.36 4.81
N LEU A 487 31.04 3.90 3.80
CA LEU A 487 30.83 3.60 2.38
C LEU A 487 30.75 2.10 2.06
N GLY A 488 31.59 1.28 2.71
CA GLY A 488 31.64 -0.16 2.47
C GLY A 488 30.35 -0.91 2.86
N GLN A 489 29.48 -0.32 3.69
CA GLN A 489 28.21 -0.96 4.08
C GLN A 489 27.15 -0.88 2.98
N MET A 490 27.20 0.13 2.11
CA MET A 490 26.23 0.37 1.05
C MET A 490 26.12 -0.78 0.04
N PRO A 491 27.24 -1.17 -0.67
CA PRO A 491 27.16 -2.25 -1.63
C PRO A 491 26.79 -3.57 -0.97
N LEU A 492 27.25 -3.79 0.28
CA LEU A 492 26.93 -4.98 1.05
C LEU A 492 25.44 -5.08 1.36
N LEU A 493 24.79 -3.95 1.71
CA LEU A 493 23.34 -3.88 1.90
C LEU A 493 22.61 -4.29 0.60
N PHE A 494 22.92 -3.62 -0.51
CA PHE A 494 22.27 -3.87 -1.79
C PHE A 494 22.54 -5.29 -2.31
N GLN A 495 23.77 -5.81 -2.11
CA GLN A 495 24.13 -7.16 -2.46
C GLN A 495 23.35 -8.20 -1.63
N ARG A 496 23.26 -8.03 -0.32
CA ARG A 496 22.46 -8.92 0.55
C ARG A 496 20.99 -8.91 0.16
N THR A 497 20.44 -7.74 -0.15
CA THR A 497 19.06 -7.59 -0.62
C THR A 497 18.87 -8.31 -1.97
N ALA A 498 19.74 -8.10 -2.95
CA ALA A 498 19.68 -8.78 -4.23
C ALA A 498 19.80 -10.32 -4.07
N MET A 499 20.75 -10.79 -3.27
CA MET A 499 20.95 -12.23 -3.02
C MET A 499 19.74 -12.86 -2.33
N SER A 500 19.15 -12.21 -1.33
CA SER A 500 17.93 -12.72 -0.67
C SER A 500 16.76 -12.87 -1.67
N LEU A 501 16.61 -11.92 -2.59
CA LEU A 501 15.61 -11.97 -3.65
C LEU A 501 15.88 -13.09 -4.66
N PHE A 502 17.13 -13.28 -5.09
CA PHE A 502 17.50 -14.37 -6.02
C PHE A 502 17.36 -15.75 -5.37
N ILE A 503 17.78 -15.91 -4.11
CA ILE A 503 17.60 -17.16 -3.37
C ILE A 503 16.09 -17.46 -3.24
N ALA A 504 15.30 -16.46 -2.84
CA ALA A 504 13.85 -16.61 -2.76
C ALA A 504 13.23 -16.96 -4.12
N ALA A 505 13.71 -16.35 -5.22
CA ALA A 505 13.25 -16.65 -6.57
C ALA A 505 13.55 -18.11 -6.98
N VAL A 506 14.76 -18.60 -6.70
CA VAL A 506 15.15 -19.99 -6.99
C VAL A 506 14.29 -20.96 -6.17
N VAL A 507 14.13 -20.73 -4.87
CA VAL A 507 13.29 -21.57 -4.01
C VAL A 507 11.83 -21.53 -4.47
N CYS A 508 11.30 -20.33 -4.80
CA CYS A 508 9.94 -20.19 -5.32
C CYS A 508 9.77 -20.95 -6.64
N ALA A 509 10.72 -20.85 -7.56
CA ALA A 509 10.71 -21.57 -8.84
C ALA A 509 10.74 -23.09 -8.63
N ALA A 510 11.54 -23.60 -7.71
CA ALA A 510 11.58 -25.02 -7.35
C ALA A 510 10.25 -25.52 -6.78
N LEU A 511 9.52 -24.66 -6.06
CA LEU A 511 8.21 -24.99 -5.49
C LEU A 511 7.05 -24.91 -6.51
N VAL A 512 7.25 -24.37 -7.72
CA VAL A 512 6.18 -24.24 -8.74
C VAL A 512 5.55 -25.59 -9.06
N ILE A 513 6.35 -26.61 -9.34
CA ILE A 513 5.85 -27.95 -9.72
C ILE A 513 5.17 -28.67 -8.54
N PRO A 514 5.77 -28.75 -7.34
CA PRO A 514 5.10 -29.31 -6.17
C PRO A 514 3.76 -28.64 -5.84
N ILE A 515 3.72 -27.31 -5.84
CA ILE A 515 2.49 -26.56 -5.57
C ILE A 515 1.40 -26.84 -6.61
N ARG A 516 1.76 -26.84 -7.90
CA ARG A 516 0.79 -27.16 -8.97
C ARG A 516 0.22 -28.56 -8.82
N ARG A 517 1.05 -29.58 -8.54
CA ARG A 517 0.59 -30.96 -8.32
C ARG A 517 -0.31 -31.06 -7.09
N MET A 518 0.03 -30.38 -6.02
CA MET A 518 -0.72 -30.38 -4.78
C MET A 518 -2.11 -29.75 -4.96
N LEU A 519 -2.22 -28.64 -5.70
CA LEU A 519 -3.50 -27.96 -5.95
C LEU A 519 -4.37 -28.74 -6.96
N ALA A 520 -3.80 -29.29 -8.02
CA ALA A 520 -4.53 -30.11 -9.00
C ALA A 520 -5.15 -31.37 -8.34
N ASN A 521 -4.44 -32.00 -7.43
CA ASN A 521 -4.95 -33.14 -6.68
C ASN A 521 -6.10 -32.74 -5.74
N SER A 522 -6.06 -31.55 -5.17
CA SER A 522 -7.13 -30.99 -4.33
C SER A 522 -8.40 -30.72 -5.13
N GLU A 523 -8.29 -30.09 -6.31
CA GLU A 523 -9.43 -29.83 -7.20
C GLU A 523 -10.07 -31.11 -7.72
N ALA A 524 -9.27 -32.13 -8.07
CA ALA A 524 -9.74 -33.43 -8.51
C ALA A 524 -10.45 -34.22 -7.37
N ALA A 525 -10.02 -34.05 -6.12
CA ALA A 525 -10.67 -34.65 -4.96
C ALA A 525 -12.02 -34.00 -4.66
N GLU A 526 -12.10 -32.66 -4.74
CA GLU A 526 -13.36 -31.93 -4.58
C GLU A 526 -14.38 -32.30 -5.67
N ALA A 527 -13.95 -32.43 -6.92
CA ALA A 527 -14.81 -32.82 -8.04
C ALA A 527 -15.33 -34.27 -7.94
N ARG A 528 -14.67 -35.17 -7.18
CA ARG A 528 -15.12 -36.54 -6.91
C ARG A 528 -16.06 -36.63 -5.73
N SER A 529 -16.06 -35.66 -4.84
CA SER A 529 -16.89 -35.62 -3.63
C SER A 529 -18.18 -34.80 -3.78
N ALA A 530 -18.30 -34.02 -4.88
CA ALA A 530 -19.47 -33.25 -5.31
C ALA A 530 -20.30 -34.06 -6.32
#